data_26300d750bb220821282335df4227d36
#
_entry.id   26300d750bb220821282335df4227d36
#
_cell.length_a   1.000
_cell.length_b   1.000
_cell.length_c   1.000
_cell.angle_alpha   90.00
_cell.angle_beta   90.00
_cell.angle_gamma   90.00
#
_symmetry.space_group_name_H-M   'P 1'
#
loop_
_entity.id
_entity.type
_entity.pdbx_description
1 polymer ?
#
loop_
_entity_poly.entity_id
_entity_poly.type
_entity_poly.pdbx_seq_one_letter_code
_entity_poly.pdbx_strand_id
1 'polypeptide(L)'
;MKKLLYFLLFTFSINSFAQVTSDSIQVDGHFRTFHFVKPASVKADGSLVFILHGSGGSGKNIMKAAAKLAEQTSNENVLLVYPDGYKNYWNECRKAANSAANLENIDEGTFFNSMIQYFKTKYGISQQKVFAIGTSGGGHMCYKLAITMPGKFRAVTALIANLPDTDNFDCTEAKVAIPIMIVNGTADPLNPYNGGMMQMGTVILGNVRSTDRTFQYWATLAGYTGEPTKELIPDNDPADGKTIERYTYKLKGKPEVILLKVIGGKHDYPNDIDVHVEAWEFFKRQMP
;
A
#
# COMPACT_ATOMS: atom_id res chain seq x y z
N MET A 1 -70.08 -12.36 -1.98
CA MET A 1 -69.03 -11.50 -1.48
C MET A 1 -67.72 -12.26 -1.56
N LYS A 2 -66.87 -11.93 -2.56
CA LYS A 2 -65.52 -12.56 -2.70
C LYS A 2 -64.51 -11.74 -1.91
N LYS A 3 -63.90 -12.36 -0.86
CA LYS A 3 -62.80 -11.74 -0.09
C LYS A 3 -61.51 -11.90 -0.89
N LEU A 4 -60.93 -10.76 -1.29
CA LEU A 4 -59.62 -10.70 -1.97
C LEU A 4 -58.56 -10.69 -0.87
N LEU A 5 -57.73 -11.72 -0.85
CA LEU A 5 -56.60 -11.87 0.12
C LEU A 5 -55.37 -11.23 -0.52
N TYR A 6 -54.91 -10.08 0.00
CA TYR A 6 -53.64 -9.47 -0.42
C TYR A 6 -52.49 -10.17 0.27
N PHE A 7 -51.63 -10.83 -0.49
CA PHE A 7 -50.37 -11.35 -0.02
C PHE A 7 -49.30 -10.25 -0.09
N LEU A 8 -48.89 -9.72 1.05
CA LEU A 8 -47.76 -8.77 1.13
C LEU A 8 -46.45 -9.59 1.02
N LEU A 9 -45.78 -9.51 -0.13
CA LEU A 9 -44.41 -10.04 -0.29
C LEU A 9 -43.44 -9.08 0.42
N PHE A 10 -42.97 -9.47 1.59
CA PHE A 10 -41.81 -8.84 2.24
C PHE A 10 -40.53 -9.30 1.52
N THR A 11 -39.95 -8.44 0.70
CA THR A 11 -38.60 -8.65 0.16
C THR A 11 -37.57 -8.32 1.25
N PHE A 12 -37.02 -9.34 1.89
CA PHE A 12 -35.84 -9.20 2.71
C PHE A 12 -34.64 -8.89 1.82
N SER A 13 -34.15 -7.66 1.85
CA SER A 13 -32.84 -7.31 1.30
C SER A 13 -31.78 -7.97 2.18
N ILE A 14 -31.23 -9.07 1.73
CA ILE A 14 -30.06 -9.68 2.38
C ILE A 14 -28.87 -8.76 2.07
N ASN A 15 -28.45 -7.94 3.02
CA ASN A 15 -27.18 -7.26 2.96
C ASN A 15 -26.08 -8.34 2.98
N SER A 16 -25.56 -8.72 1.83
CA SER A 16 -24.42 -9.61 1.71
C SER A 16 -23.17 -8.81 2.14
N PHE A 17 -22.78 -8.94 3.40
CA PHE A 17 -21.46 -8.48 3.83
C PHE A 17 -20.41 -9.21 3.01
N ALA A 18 -19.45 -8.47 2.44
CA ALA A 18 -18.33 -9.05 1.72
C ALA A 18 -17.57 -10.01 2.65
N GLN A 19 -17.57 -11.30 2.32
CA GLN A 19 -16.96 -12.33 3.16
C GLN A 19 -15.44 -12.25 3.09
N VAL A 20 -14.81 -12.08 4.24
CA VAL A 20 -13.36 -12.20 4.37
C VAL A 20 -12.98 -13.68 4.19
N THR A 21 -12.07 -13.94 3.28
CA THR A 21 -11.49 -15.27 3.02
C THR A 21 -10.03 -15.26 3.44
N SER A 22 -9.57 -16.35 4.02
CA SER A 22 -8.15 -16.58 4.33
C SER A 22 -7.66 -17.80 3.58
N ASP A 23 -6.44 -17.72 3.04
CA ASP A 23 -5.79 -18.81 2.32
C ASP A 23 -4.27 -18.75 2.56
N SER A 24 -3.54 -19.74 2.09
CA SER A 24 -2.08 -19.80 2.22
C SER A 24 -1.41 -20.38 0.97
N ILE A 25 -0.19 -19.97 0.76
CA ILE A 25 0.68 -20.47 -0.33
C ILE A 25 2.00 -20.93 0.29
N GLN A 26 2.50 -22.07 -0.15
CA GLN A 26 3.81 -22.53 0.25
C GLN A 26 4.88 -21.85 -0.62
N VAL A 27 5.84 -21.17 0.03
CA VAL A 27 6.98 -20.51 -0.59
C VAL A 27 8.23 -20.90 0.20
N ASP A 28 9.22 -21.47 -0.46
CA ASP A 28 10.50 -21.89 0.13
C ASP A 28 10.37 -22.69 1.45
N GLY A 29 9.43 -23.65 1.47
CA GLY A 29 9.17 -24.48 2.65
C GLY A 29 8.29 -23.83 3.73
N HIS A 30 7.93 -22.54 3.58
CA HIS A 30 7.08 -21.82 4.54
C HIS A 30 5.66 -21.66 4.01
N PHE A 31 4.65 -21.90 4.86
CA PHE A 31 3.27 -21.51 4.56
C PHE A 31 3.11 -20.01 4.85
N ARG A 32 2.82 -19.23 3.80
CA ARG A 32 2.60 -17.78 3.86
C ARG A 32 1.11 -17.53 3.71
N THR A 33 0.51 -16.89 4.70
CA THR A 33 -0.93 -16.63 4.75
C THR A 33 -1.29 -15.27 4.18
N PHE A 34 -2.51 -15.17 3.66
CA PHE A 34 -3.10 -13.90 3.22
C PHE A 34 -4.61 -13.95 3.41
N HIS A 35 -5.18 -12.78 3.60
CA HIS A 35 -6.62 -12.58 3.74
C HIS A 35 -7.10 -11.71 2.59
N PHE A 36 -8.33 -11.89 2.16
CA PHE A 36 -8.85 -11.07 1.08
C PHE A 36 -10.35 -10.88 1.18
N VAL A 37 -10.80 -9.76 0.63
CA VAL A 37 -12.19 -9.42 0.44
C VAL A 37 -12.42 -9.38 -1.06
N LYS A 38 -13.38 -10.16 -1.54
CA LYS A 38 -13.78 -10.14 -2.94
C LYS A 38 -15.10 -9.39 -3.10
N PRO A 39 -15.32 -8.67 -4.20
CA PRO A 39 -16.61 -8.06 -4.48
C PRO A 39 -17.68 -9.16 -4.67
N ALA A 40 -18.95 -8.79 -4.54
CA ALA A 40 -20.07 -9.73 -4.69
C ALA A 40 -20.05 -10.49 -6.04
N SER A 41 -19.54 -9.83 -7.10
CA SER A 41 -19.29 -10.43 -8.41
C SER A 41 -17.89 -10.08 -8.89
N VAL A 42 -16.98 -11.06 -8.91
CA VAL A 42 -15.65 -10.92 -9.52
C VAL A 42 -15.83 -11.14 -11.04
N LYS A 43 -15.45 -10.13 -11.83
CA LYS A 43 -15.42 -10.22 -13.29
C LYS A 43 -13.97 -10.39 -13.75
N ALA A 44 -13.79 -10.99 -14.92
CA ALA A 44 -12.48 -11.01 -15.57
C ALA A 44 -11.91 -9.58 -15.73
N ASP A 45 -10.58 -9.48 -15.80
CA ASP A 45 -9.83 -8.22 -15.91
C ASP A 45 -9.97 -7.28 -14.69
N GLY A 46 -10.29 -7.83 -13.52
CA GLY A 46 -10.34 -7.09 -12.26
C GLY A 46 -8.96 -6.61 -11.79
N SER A 47 -8.95 -5.62 -10.90
CA SER A 47 -7.73 -5.12 -10.24
C SER A 47 -7.39 -5.95 -9.00
N LEU A 48 -6.10 -5.97 -8.64
CA LEU A 48 -5.57 -6.58 -7.42
C LEU A 48 -4.83 -5.52 -6.61
N VAL A 49 -5.24 -5.30 -5.37
CA VAL A 49 -4.59 -4.35 -4.46
C VAL A 49 -4.11 -5.09 -3.21
N PHE A 50 -2.80 -5.15 -3.03
CA PHE A 50 -2.19 -5.62 -1.80
C PHE A 50 -2.14 -4.50 -0.78
N ILE A 51 -2.53 -4.78 0.48
CA ILE A 51 -2.48 -3.83 1.59
C ILE A 51 -1.60 -4.42 2.67
N LEU A 52 -0.42 -3.82 2.86
CA LEU A 52 0.68 -4.37 3.65
C LEU A 52 0.74 -3.71 5.03
N HIS A 53 0.72 -4.55 6.06
CA HIS A 53 0.81 -4.10 7.45
C HIS A 53 2.20 -3.59 7.83
N GLY A 54 2.28 -2.79 8.88
CA GLY A 54 3.54 -2.35 9.50
C GLY A 54 4.24 -3.49 10.26
N SER A 55 5.48 -3.25 10.66
CA SER A 55 6.31 -4.18 11.45
C SER A 55 5.58 -4.64 12.72
N GLY A 56 5.57 -5.94 12.98
CA GLY A 56 4.87 -6.57 14.10
C GLY A 56 3.34 -6.70 13.92
N GLY A 57 2.79 -6.24 12.79
CA GLY A 57 1.37 -6.32 12.47
C GLY A 57 0.97 -7.64 11.80
N SER A 58 -0.24 -7.64 11.23
CA SER A 58 -0.76 -8.74 10.42
C SER A 58 -1.75 -8.24 9.37
N GLY A 59 -2.03 -9.07 8.37
CA GLY A 59 -3.05 -8.78 7.35
C GLY A 59 -4.42 -8.48 7.98
N LYS A 60 -4.82 -9.23 9.01
CA LYS A 60 -6.07 -8.97 9.74
C LYS A 60 -6.11 -7.61 10.45
N ASN A 61 -4.97 -7.15 10.96
CA ASN A 61 -4.91 -5.86 11.65
C ASN A 61 -5.02 -4.69 10.66
N ILE A 62 -4.32 -4.77 9.52
CA ILE A 62 -4.39 -3.69 8.52
C ILE A 62 -5.74 -3.63 7.80
N MET A 63 -6.50 -4.73 7.74
CA MET A 63 -7.88 -4.71 7.22
C MET A 63 -8.75 -3.69 7.95
N LYS A 64 -8.58 -3.52 9.26
CA LYS A 64 -9.35 -2.55 10.05
C LYS A 64 -9.02 -1.11 9.65
N ALA A 65 -7.75 -0.81 9.42
CA ALA A 65 -7.31 0.51 8.99
C ALA A 65 -7.79 0.83 7.55
N ALA A 66 -7.91 -0.17 6.69
CA ALA A 66 -8.38 -0.04 5.31
C ALA A 66 -9.90 -0.30 5.14
N ALA A 67 -10.68 -0.30 6.21
CA ALA A 67 -12.12 -0.64 6.15
C ALA A 67 -12.91 0.30 5.23
N LYS A 68 -12.61 1.59 5.22
CA LYS A 68 -13.26 2.57 4.35
C LYS A 68 -12.97 2.31 2.88
N LEU A 69 -11.75 1.92 2.54
CA LEU A 69 -11.42 1.47 1.18
C LEU A 69 -12.22 0.23 0.80
N ALA A 70 -12.33 -0.76 1.68
CA ALA A 70 -13.10 -1.98 1.42
C ALA A 70 -14.58 -1.69 1.20
N GLU A 71 -15.17 -0.76 1.95
CA GLU A 71 -16.53 -0.28 1.76
C GLU A 71 -16.69 0.41 0.40
N GLN A 72 -15.82 1.37 0.09
CA GLN A 72 -15.89 2.16 -1.15
C GLN A 72 -15.75 1.28 -2.39
N THR A 73 -14.89 0.27 -2.35
CA THR A 73 -14.62 -0.62 -3.48
C THR A 73 -15.55 -1.84 -3.56
N SER A 74 -16.52 -1.95 -2.66
CA SER A 74 -17.40 -3.13 -2.55
C SER A 74 -18.17 -3.47 -3.84
N ASN A 75 -18.47 -2.46 -4.66
CA ASN A 75 -19.14 -2.60 -5.95
C ASN A 75 -18.21 -2.45 -7.16
N GLU A 76 -16.90 -2.29 -6.92
CA GLU A 76 -15.89 -2.19 -7.97
C GLU A 76 -15.30 -3.58 -8.28
N ASN A 77 -14.76 -3.77 -9.50
CA ASN A 77 -14.10 -5.03 -9.87
C ASN A 77 -12.65 -5.06 -9.36
N VAL A 78 -12.50 -5.11 -8.03
CA VAL A 78 -11.21 -5.12 -7.35
C VAL A 78 -11.16 -6.16 -6.23
N LEU A 79 -10.02 -6.83 -6.11
CA LEU A 79 -9.71 -7.72 -5.00
C LEU A 79 -8.72 -7.02 -4.06
N LEU A 80 -9.12 -6.82 -2.81
CA LEU A 80 -8.27 -6.32 -1.75
C LEU A 80 -7.65 -7.52 -1.03
N VAL A 81 -6.32 -7.57 -0.98
CA VAL A 81 -5.54 -8.67 -0.41
C VAL A 81 -4.64 -8.14 0.69
N TYR A 82 -4.68 -8.80 1.84
CA TYR A 82 -3.98 -8.43 3.06
C TYR A 82 -3.02 -9.58 3.46
N PRO A 83 -1.83 -9.64 2.88
CA PRO A 83 -0.89 -10.71 3.20
C PRO A 83 -0.27 -10.53 4.59
N ASP A 84 0.12 -11.64 5.21
CA ASP A 84 0.91 -11.67 6.42
C ASP A 84 2.41 -11.69 6.09
N GLY A 85 3.17 -10.77 6.65
CA GLY A 85 4.61 -10.81 6.66
C GLY A 85 5.12 -12.03 7.45
N TYR A 86 6.28 -12.57 7.08
CA TYR A 86 6.87 -13.72 7.78
C TYR A 86 7.19 -13.37 9.24
N LYS A 87 6.61 -14.11 10.18
CA LYS A 87 6.66 -13.81 11.63
C LYS A 87 6.32 -12.34 11.93
N ASN A 88 5.33 -11.78 11.21
CA ASN A 88 4.82 -10.40 11.30
C ASN A 88 5.77 -9.30 10.78
N TYR A 89 6.76 -9.65 9.96
CA TYR A 89 7.72 -8.70 9.37
C TYR A 89 7.92 -8.98 7.88
N TRP A 90 8.49 -7.99 7.19
CA TRP A 90 8.85 -8.07 5.77
C TRP A 90 10.37 -8.09 5.61
N ASN A 91 10.89 -8.91 4.70
CA ASN A 91 12.25 -8.80 4.21
C ASN A 91 12.30 -7.69 3.16
N GLU A 92 12.48 -6.45 3.59
CA GLU A 92 12.54 -5.27 2.73
C GLU A 92 13.99 -4.79 2.51
N CYS A 93 14.23 -3.58 1.96
CA CYS A 93 15.55 -3.15 1.51
C CYS A 93 16.46 -2.53 2.60
N ARG A 94 16.14 -2.61 3.90
CA ARG A 94 17.00 -2.10 4.96
C ARG A 94 17.99 -3.16 5.44
N LYS A 95 19.27 -2.94 5.14
CA LYS A 95 20.37 -3.85 5.53
C LYS A 95 20.47 -4.07 7.04
N ALA A 96 20.19 -3.02 7.84
CA ALA A 96 20.25 -3.10 9.31
C ALA A 96 18.99 -3.71 9.93
N ALA A 97 17.93 -3.99 9.16
CA ALA A 97 16.74 -4.64 9.68
C ALA A 97 17.09 -6.08 10.11
N ASN A 98 16.74 -6.43 11.34
CA ASN A 98 17.11 -7.70 11.98
C ASN A 98 15.89 -8.53 12.37
N SER A 99 14.77 -8.36 11.69
CA SER A 99 13.60 -9.23 11.88
C SER A 99 13.90 -10.64 11.36
N ALA A 100 13.11 -11.62 11.80
CA ALA A 100 13.22 -12.98 11.29
C ALA A 100 13.13 -13.04 9.75
N ALA A 101 12.26 -12.21 9.15
CA ALA A 101 12.13 -12.14 7.70
C ALA A 101 13.44 -11.71 7.00
N ASN A 102 14.18 -10.73 7.58
CA ASN A 102 15.47 -10.30 7.05
C ASN A 102 16.58 -11.32 7.34
N LEU A 103 16.69 -11.83 8.58
CA LEU A 103 17.75 -12.75 8.99
C LEU A 103 17.67 -14.10 8.25
N GLU A 104 16.47 -14.59 7.98
CA GLU A 104 16.22 -15.82 7.24
C GLU A 104 16.15 -15.56 5.71
N ASN A 105 16.36 -14.30 5.28
CA ASN A 105 16.35 -13.85 3.89
C ASN A 105 15.12 -14.36 3.11
N ILE A 106 13.95 -14.17 3.68
CA ILE A 106 12.67 -14.65 3.11
C ILE A 106 12.42 -14.06 1.72
N ASP A 107 12.10 -14.92 0.76
CA ASP A 107 11.80 -14.50 -0.63
C ASP A 107 10.38 -13.90 -0.74
N GLU A 108 10.29 -12.60 -0.53
CA GLU A 108 9.03 -11.86 -0.71
C GLU A 108 8.64 -11.78 -2.20
N GLY A 109 9.62 -11.76 -3.11
CA GLY A 109 9.36 -11.71 -4.55
C GLY A 109 8.56 -12.91 -5.03
N THR A 110 8.97 -14.11 -4.65
CA THR A 110 8.25 -15.35 -4.96
C THR A 110 6.88 -15.37 -4.29
N PHE A 111 6.74 -14.87 -3.05
CA PHE A 111 5.44 -14.80 -2.38
C PHE A 111 4.44 -13.92 -3.13
N PHE A 112 4.83 -12.69 -3.49
CA PHE A 112 3.95 -11.79 -4.23
C PHE A 112 3.62 -12.31 -5.63
N ASN A 113 4.61 -12.87 -6.36
CA ASN A 113 4.35 -13.51 -7.66
C ASN A 113 3.35 -14.67 -7.55
N SER A 114 3.49 -15.50 -6.53
CA SER A 114 2.59 -16.65 -6.30
C SER A 114 1.17 -16.20 -6.01
N MET A 115 0.99 -15.15 -5.19
CA MET A 115 -0.33 -14.55 -4.95
C MET A 115 -0.92 -13.96 -6.24
N ILE A 116 -0.15 -13.23 -7.04
CA ILE A 116 -0.61 -12.69 -8.33
C ILE A 116 -1.10 -13.81 -9.24
N GLN A 117 -0.37 -14.92 -9.36
CA GLN A 117 -0.78 -16.08 -10.16
C GLN A 117 -2.02 -16.77 -9.58
N TYR A 118 -2.10 -16.92 -8.25
CA TYR A 118 -3.27 -17.46 -7.58
C TYR A 118 -4.53 -16.67 -7.92
N PHE A 119 -4.50 -15.35 -7.79
CA PHE A 119 -5.66 -14.49 -8.06
C PHE A 119 -5.99 -14.41 -9.55
N LYS A 120 -4.97 -14.42 -10.44
CA LYS A 120 -5.17 -14.51 -11.88
C LYS A 120 -5.90 -15.80 -12.24
N THR A 121 -5.43 -16.94 -11.76
CA THR A 121 -5.99 -18.26 -12.10
C THR A 121 -7.38 -18.45 -11.51
N LYS A 122 -7.60 -18.04 -10.26
CA LYS A 122 -8.84 -18.33 -9.52
C LYS A 122 -9.93 -17.30 -9.80
N TYR A 123 -9.56 -16.05 -10.07
CA TYR A 123 -10.50 -14.93 -10.17
C TYR A 123 -10.39 -14.13 -11.47
N GLY A 124 -9.47 -14.46 -12.37
CA GLY A 124 -9.28 -13.78 -13.65
C GLY A 124 -8.81 -12.33 -13.53
N ILE A 125 -8.08 -11.96 -12.45
CA ILE A 125 -7.57 -10.60 -12.31
C ILE A 125 -6.55 -10.28 -13.42
N SER A 126 -6.45 -8.99 -13.76
CA SER A 126 -5.46 -8.48 -14.72
C SER A 126 -4.09 -8.34 -14.07
N GLN A 127 -3.07 -8.94 -14.69
CA GLN A 127 -1.68 -8.75 -14.25
C GLN A 127 -1.16 -7.33 -14.54
N GLN A 128 -1.87 -6.53 -15.32
CA GLN A 128 -1.56 -5.12 -15.60
C GLN A 128 -2.20 -4.15 -14.61
N LYS A 129 -3.07 -4.65 -13.70
CA LYS A 129 -3.81 -3.87 -12.70
C LYS A 129 -3.51 -4.37 -11.30
N VAL A 130 -2.21 -4.54 -10.99
CA VAL A 130 -1.71 -4.97 -9.68
C VAL A 130 -1.08 -3.79 -8.97
N PHE A 131 -1.49 -3.55 -7.73
CA PHE A 131 -1.10 -2.39 -6.92
C PHE A 131 -0.72 -2.81 -5.51
N ALA A 132 0.02 -1.96 -4.80
CA ALA A 132 0.31 -2.18 -3.38
C ALA A 132 0.23 -0.87 -2.58
N ILE A 133 -0.38 -0.94 -1.40
CA ILE A 133 -0.38 0.10 -0.37
C ILE A 133 0.30 -0.50 0.85
N GLY A 134 1.28 0.18 1.41
CA GLY A 134 1.96 -0.34 2.59
C GLY A 134 2.20 0.73 3.65
N THR A 135 2.05 0.33 4.90
CA THR A 135 2.21 1.20 6.07
C THR A 135 3.50 0.85 6.80
N SER A 136 4.35 1.83 7.11
CA SER A 136 5.58 1.65 7.90
C SER A 136 6.46 0.53 7.32
N GLY A 137 6.68 -0.59 8.01
CA GLY A 137 7.36 -1.77 7.45
C GLY A 137 6.77 -2.23 6.12
N GLY A 138 5.44 -2.20 5.95
CA GLY A 138 4.76 -2.44 4.68
C GLY A 138 5.05 -1.37 3.61
N GLY A 139 5.27 -0.11 4.02
CA GLY A 139 5.71 0.98 3.14
C GLY A 139 7.12 0.74 2.62
N HIS A 140 8.06 0.28 3.47
CA HIS A 140 9.38 -0.15 3.04
C HIS A 140 9.29 -1.35 2.07
N MET A 141 8.33 -2.28 2.31
CA MET A 141 8.08 -3.38 1.39
C MET A 141 7.53 -2.89 0.03
N CYS A 142 6.66 -1.87 0.01
CA CYS A 142 6.21 -1.24 -1.24
C CYS A 142 7.38 -0.67 -2.05
N TYR A 143 8.37 -0.06 -1.40
CA TYR A 143 9.59 0.37 -2.10
C TYR A 143 10.37 -0.81 -2.67
N LYS A 144 10.53 -1.92 -1.91
CA LYS A 144 11.18 -3.14 -2.45
C LYS A 144 10.46 -3.64 -3.69
N LEU A 145 9.13 -3.77 -3.64
CA LEU A 145 8.33 -4.23 -4.79
C LEU A 145 8.52 -3.32 -6.02
N ALA A 146 8.51 -1.99 -5.83
CA ALA A 146 8.72 -1.03 -6.91
C ALA A 146 10.15 -1.08 -7.48
N ILE A 147 11.15 -1.30 -6.64
CA ILE A 147 12.57 -1.32 -7.03
C ILE A 147 12.95 -2.64 -7.71
N THR A 148 12.48 -3.78 -7.18
CA THR A 148 12.94 -5.11 -7.63
C THR A 148 11.98 -5.77 -8.62
N MET A 149 10.70 -5.36 -8.64
CA MET A 149 9.64 -6.00 -9.43
C MET A 149 8.77 -4.99 -10.22
N PRO A 150 9.33 -3.96 -10.87
CA PRO A 150 8.53 -2.89 -11.50
C PRO A 150 7.60 -3.41 -12.61
N GLY A 151 7.92 -4.54 -13.25
CA GLY A 151 7.05 -5.17 -14.25
C GLY A 151 5.85 -5.94 -13.68
N LYS A 152 5.73 -6.05 -12.35
CA LYS A 152 4.63 -6.77 -11.67
C LYS A 152 3.62 -5.82 -11.02
N PHE A 153 4.05 -4.63 -10.65
CA PHE A 153 3.21 -3.63 -10.00
C PHE A 153 3.00 -2.44 -10.94
N ARG A 154 1.74 -2.06 -11.12
CA ARG A 154 1.37 -0.90 -11.94
C ARG A 154 1.64 0.41 -11.22
N ALA A 155 1.40 0.45 -9.91
CA ALA A 155 1.75 1.56 -9.02
C ALA A 155 1.81 1.07 -7.57
N VAL A 156 2.49 1.83 -6.71
CA VAL A 156 2.55 1.57 -5.27
C VAL A 156 2.33 2.85 -4.46
N THR A 157 1.88 2.69 -3.21
CA THR A 157 1.79 3.76 -2.22
C THR A 157 2.54 3.35 -0.96
N ALA A 158 3.48 4.18 -0.53
CA ALA A 158 4.23 4.00 0.70
C ALA A 158 3.77 5.04 1.75
N LEU A 159 3.22 4.53 2.85
CA LEU A 159 2.70 5.34 3.95
C LEU A 159 3.69 5.28 5.12
N ILE A 160 4.04 6.45 5.66
CA ILE A 160 4.93 6.63 6.82
C ILE A 160 6.23 5.80 6.74
N ALA A 161 6.88 5.86 5.56
CA ALA A 161 8.12 5.16 5.25
C ALA A 161 9.00 5.98 4.31
N ASN A 162 10.32 5.90 4.48
CA ASN A 162 11.33 6.48 3.60
C ASN A 162 12.21 5.38 2.99
N LEU A 163 12.84 5.65 1.84
CA LEU A 163 13.88 4.77 1.32
C LEU A 163 15.07 4.69 2.29
N PRO A 164 15.69 3.51 2.45
CA PRO A 164 16.96 3.40 3.16
C PRO A 164 18.01 4.32 2.55
N ASP A 165 18.92 4.88 3.36
CA ASP A 165 20.07 5.60 2.82
C ASP A 165 21.08 4.60 2.24
N THR A 166 22.07 5.08 1.50
CA THR A 166 22.99 4.24 0.69
C THR A 166 23.75 3.22 1.53
N ASP A 167 24.11 3.57 2.76
CA ASP A 167 24.80 2.69 3.71
C ASP A 167 23.91 1.57 4.27
N ASN A 168 22.59 1.78 4.23
CA ASN A 168 21.57 0.87 4.75
C ASN A 168 20.74 0.19 3.64
N PHE A 169 21.11 0.37 2.38
CA PHE A 169 20.36 -0.16 1.23
C PHE A 169 20.99 -1.45 0.70
N ASP A 170 20.22 -2.54 0.60
CA ASP A 170 20.70 -3.87 0.17
C ASP A 170 19.92 -4.51 -0.99
N CYS A 171 18.95 -3.80 -1.58
CA CYS A 171 18.22 -4.32 -2.73
C CYS A 171 18.95 -4.07 -4.05
N THR A 172 18.80 -4.99 -5.00
CA THR A 172 19.23 -4.78 -6.39
C THR A 172 18.18 -3.98 -7.15
N GLU A 173 18.57 -2.81 -7.62
CA GLU A 173 17.68 -1.90 -8.35
C GLU A 173 17.48 -2.33 -9.81
N ALA A 174 16.23 -2.52 -10.25
CA ALA A 174 15.89 -2.67 -11.67
C ALA A 174 16.03 -1.35 -12.47
N LYS A 175 16.11 -0.21 -11.78
CA LYS A 175 16.22 1.16 -12.35
C LYS A 175 15.10 1.49 -13.34
N VAL A 176 13.90 0.99 -13.09
CA VAL A 176 12.69 1.28 -13.86
C VAL A 176 11.70 1.99 -12.94
N ALA A 177 11.29 3.18 -13.33
CA ALA A 177 10.28 3.92 -12.57
C ALA A 177 8.89 3.36 -12.80
N ILE A 178 8.12 3.28 -11.73
CA ILE A 178 6.66 3.09 -11.77
C ILE A 178 5.99 4.24 -11.02
N PRO A 179 4.70 4.53 -11.26
CA PRO A 179 3.96 5.53 -10.50
C PRO A 179 3.98 5.21 -9.00
N ILE A 180 4.24 6.26 -8.18
CA ILE A 180 4.34 6.10 -6.73
C ILE A 180 3.71 7.29 -6.00
N MET A 181 3.02 6.99 -4.90
CA MET A 181 2.57 7.97 -3.92
C MET A 181 3.24 7.72 -2.58
N ILE A 182 3.73 8.78 -1.95
CA ILE A 182 4.41 8.78 -0.65
C ILE A 182 3.58 9.64 0.30
N VAL A 183 3.34 9.17 1.51
CA VAL A 183 2.62 9.93 2.56
C VAL A 183 3.44 9.90 3.84
N ASN A 184 4.03 11.04 4.23
CA ASN A 184 4.93 11.11 5.38
C ASN A 184 4.65 12.35 6.25
N GLY A 185 4.69 12.15 7.57
CA GLY A 185 4.53 13.19 8.58
C GLY A 185 5.84 13.91 8.92
N THR A 186 5.78 15.25 9.07
CA THR A 186 6.98 16.07 9.37
C THR A 186 7.46 15.93 10.81
N ALA A 187 6.63 15.42 11.72
CA ALA A 187 6.96 15.20 13.13
C ALA A 187 7.02 13.70 13.51
N ASP A 188 7.22 12.82 12.49
CA ASP A 188 7.32 11.38 12.71
C ASP A 188 8.60 11.04 13.50
N PRO A 189 8.48 10.46 14.72
CA PRO A 189 9.64 10.11 15.55
C PRO A 189 10.29 8.78 15.18
N LEU A 190 9.61 7.91 14.39
CA LEU A 190 10.08 6.57 14.03
C LEU A 190 10.66 6.53 12.62
N ASN A 191 10.03 7.23 11.67
CA ASN A 191 10.51 7.38 10.30
C ASN A 191 10.79 8.87 10.07
N PRO A 192 11.99 9.38 10.47
CA PRO A 192 12.23 10.81 10.51
C PRO A 192 12.11 11.46 9.13
N TYR A 193 11.28 12.52 9.05
CA TYR A 193 11.04 13.24 7.80
C TYR A 193 12.33 13.75 7.16
N ASN A 194 13.24 14.26 7.98
CA ASN A 194 14.52 14.80 7.52
C ASN A 194 15.60 13.71 7.29
N GLY A 195 15.21 12.43 7.40
CA GLY A 195 16.14 11.31 7.29
C GLY A 195 16.96 11.10 8.56
N GLY A 196 17.87 10.14 8.51
CA GLY A 196 18.72 9.77 9.62
C GLY A 196 18.36 8.41 10.21
N MET A 197 18.77 8.17 11.45
CA MET A 197 18.62 6.87 12.11
C MET A 197 17.16 6.56 12.42
N MET A 198 16.69 5.40 11.92
CA MET A 198 15.44 4.78 12.36
C MET A 198 15.71 3.89 13.57
N GLN A 199 14.96 4.11 14.63
CA GLN A 199 15.08 3.34 15.86
C GLN A 199 13.70 3.10 16.47
N MET A 200 13.45 1.87 16.93
CA MET A 200 12.23 1.49 17.63
C MET A 200 12.61 0.87 18.99
N GLY A 201 12.51 1.65 20.06
CA GLY A 201 13.06 1.27 21.36
C GLY A 201 14.57 1.07 21.28
N THR A 202 15.06 -0.12 21.58
CA THR A 202 16.48 -0.50 21.47
C THR A 202 16.86 -1.07 20.09
N VAL A 203 15.87 -1.27 19.19
CA VAL A 203 16.11 -1.86 17.86
C VAL A 203 16.53 -0.77 16.88
N ILE A 204 17.75 -0.87 16.37
CA ILE A 204 18.29 0.02 15.33
C ILE A 204 17.93 -0.56 13.96
N LEU A 205 17.30 0.26 13.13
CA LEU A 205 16.83 -0.11 11.78
C LEU A 205 17.66 0.57 10.66
N GLY A 206 18.73 1.29 11.08
CA GLY A 206 19.65 1.97 10.17
C GLY A 206 19.13 3.30 9.63
N ASN A 207 19.96 3.94 8.81
CA ASN A 207 19.64 5.26 8.26
C ASN A 207 18.62 5.17 7.12
N VAL A 208 17.73 6.16 7.07
CA VAL A 208 16.84 6.40 5.94
C VAL A 208 17.11 7.77 5.32
N ARG A 209 16.83 7.89 4.04
CA ARG A 209 16.82 9.19 3.34
C ARG A 209 15.76 10.09 3.95
N SER A 210 15.93 11.40 3.80
CA SER A 210 14.80 12.30 4.04
C SER A 210 13.64 11.99 3.09
N THR A 211 12.44 12.38 3.47
CA THR A 211 11.26 12.26 2.60
C THR A 211 11.48 13.00 1.27
N ASP A 212 12.07 14.19 1.32
CA ASP A 212 12.35 14.97 0.11
C ASP A 212 13.37 14.26 -0.80
N ARG A 213 14.42 13.64 -0.25
CA ARG A 213 15.37 12.81 -1.02
C ARG A 213 14.72 11.53 -1.55
N THR A 214 13.80 10.93 -0.80
CA THR A 214 13.02 9.77 -1.26
C THR A 214 12.12 10.16 -2.42
N PHE A 215 11.40 11.27 -2.33
CA PHE A 215 10.55 11.80 -3.39
C PHE A 215 11.36 12.16 -4.65
N GLN A 216 12.48 12.85 -4.47
CA GLN A 216 13.38 13.22 -5.57
C GLN A 216 14.01 12.01 -6.26
N TYR A 217 14.32 10.94 -5.52
CA TYR A 217 14.81 9.68 -6.13
C TYR A 217 13.81 9.14 -7.15
N TRP A 218 12.53 9.06 -6.81
CA TRP A 218 11.50 8.56 -7.71
C TRP A 218 11.24 9.52 -8.87
N ALA A 219 11.24 10.83 -8.63
CA ALA A 219 11.10 11.83 -9.67
C ALA A 219 12.26 11.75 -10.70
N THR A 220 13.49 11.65 -10.21
CA THR A 220 14.68 11.49 -11.06
C THR A 220 14.63 10.19 -11.86
N LEU A 221 14.28 9.09 -11.23
CA LEU A 221 14.14 7.78 -11.89
C LEU A 221 13.06 7.82 -13.00
N ALA A 222 11.97 8.57 -12.78
CA ALA A 222 10.91 8.81 -13.76
C ALA A 222 11.30 9.86 -14.85
N GLY A 223 12.51 10.42 -14.78
CA GLY A 223 13.04 11.37 -15.77
C GLY A 223 12.47 12.78 -15.64
N TYR A 224 12.00 13.17 -14.44
CA TYR A 224 11.59 14.55 -14.19
C TYR A 224 12.79 15.46 -13.91
N THR A 225 12.72 16.68 -14.45
CA THR A 225 13.63 17.80 -14.17
C THR A 225 12.78 19.03 -13.85
N GLY A 226 13.17 19.82 -12.90
CA GLY A 226 12.40 20.99 -12.43
C GLY A 226 11.57 20.69 -11.19
N GLU A 227 10.62 21.58 -10.88
CA GLU A 227 9.86 21.53 -9.64
C GLU A 227 8.51 20.80 -9.80
N PRO A 228 7.99 20.13 -8.77
CA PRO A 228 6.65 19.59 -8.77
C PRO A 228 5.60 20.71 -8.66
N THR A 229 4.38 20.42 -9.10
CA THR A 229 3.25 21.27 -8.71
C THR A 229 2.96 21.09 -7.23
N LYS A 230 2.57 22.18 -6.55
CA LYS A 230 2.16 22.16 -5.14
C LYS A 230 0.72 22.60 -5.00
N GLU A 231 -0.06 21.87 -4.20
CA GLU A 231 -1.42 22.25 -3.79
C GLU A 231 -1.62 21.95 -2.29
N LEU A 232 -2.55 22.66 -1.65
CA LEU A 232 -2.96 22.40 -0.28
C LEU A 232 -4.21 21.53 -0.32
N ILE A 233 -4.23 20.46 0.45
CA ILE A 233 -5.46 19.70 0.71
C ILE A 233 -6.30 20.46 1.73
N PRO A 234 -7.63 20.56 1.57
CA PRO A 234 -8.49 21.18 2.56
C PRO A 234 -8.30 20.57 3.94
N ASP A 235 -8.11 21.41 4.94
CA ASP A 235 -8.06 21.02 6.36
C ASP A 235 -9.49 20.81 6.87
N ASN A 236 -9.90 19.55 6.93
CA ASN A 236 -11.25 19.14 7.33
C ASN A 236 -11.35 18.85 8.84
N ASP A 237 -10.22 18.74 9.53
CA ASP A 237 -10.13 18.51 10.98
C ASP A 237 -9.05 19.40 11.62
N PRO A 238 -9.25 20.72 11.70
CA PRO A 238 -8.24 21.64 12.26
C PRO A 238 -7.85 21.33 13.72
N ALA A 239 -8.64 20.49 14.40
CA ALA A 239 -8.38 20.11 15.78
C ALA A 239 -7.25 19.07 15.91
N ASP A 240 -6.89 18.35 14.85
CA ASP A 240 -5.79 17.37 14.89
C ASP A 240 -4.40 18.01 14.77
N GLY A 241 -4.35 19.32 14.48
CA GLY A 241 -3.11 20.10 14.36
C GLY A 241 -2.24 19.70 13.16
N LYS A 242 -2.82 19.08 12.14
CA LYS A 242 -2.13 18.66 10.92
C LYS A 242 -2.67 19.43 9.71
N THR A 243 -1.85 19.60 8.69
CA THR A 243 -2.25 20.07 7.37
C THR A 243 -1.51 19.28 6.31
N ILE A 244 -2.03 19.21 5.09
CA ILE A 244 -1.45 18.38 4.04
C ILE A 244 -1.09 19.22 2.83
N GLU A 245 0.18 19.17 2.46
CA GLU A 245 0.69 19.68 1.19
C GLU A 245 0.89 18.52 0.21
N ARG A 246 0.29 18.63 -1.00
CA ARG A 246 0.49 17.67 -2.08
C ARG A 246 1.50 18.24 -3.08
N TYR A 247 2.55 17.47 -3.33
CA TYR A 247 3.52 17.73 -4.38
C TYR A 247 3.38 16.67 -5.47
N THR A 248 3.30 17.10 -6.74
CA THR A 248 3.04 16.17 -7.85
C THR A 248 3.96 16.45 -9.03
N TYR A 249 4.66 15.39 -9.46
CA TYR A 249 5.26 15.32 -10.78
C TYR A 249 4.35 14.52 -11.70
N LYS A 250 3.83 15.15 -12.74
CA LYS A 250 2.93 14.54 -13.72
C LYS A 250 3.12 15.10 -15.12
N LEU A 251 3.55 14.25 -16.04
CA LEU A 251 3.63 14.53 -17.45
C LEU A 251 3.15 13.33 -18.25
N LYS A 252 2.53 13.57 -19.40
CA LYS A 252 2.07 12.49 -20.28
C LYS A 252 3.23 11.56 -20.66
N GLY A 253 3.05 10.26 -20.46
CA GLY A 253 4.04 9.23 -20.82
C GLY A 253 5.13 9.02 -19.76
N LYS A 254 5.09 9.72 -18.62
CA LYS A 254 5.99 9.47 -17.49
C LYS A 254 5.21 8.94 -16.28
N PRO A 255 5.81 8.09 -15.44
CA PRO A 255 5.23 7.65 -14.17
C PRO A 255 4.90 8.85 -13.26
N GLU A 256 3.68 8.93 -12.75
CA GLU A 256 3.26 9.97 -11.80
C GLU A 256 3.94 9.74 -10.45
N VAL A 257 4.52 10.79 -9.85
CA VAL A 257 5.17 10.74 -8.54
C VAL A 257 4.53 11.77 -7.63
N ILE A 258 3.96 11.32 -6.50
CA ILE A 258 3.23 12.16 -5.55
C ILE A 258 3.88 12.07 -4.17
N LEU A 259 3.98 13.19 -3.49
CA LEU A 259 4.23 13.31 -2.06
C LEU A 259 3.08 14.04 -1.39
N LEU A 260 2.45 13.38 -0.41
CA LEU A 260 1.58 14.02 0.57
C LEU A 260 2.42 14.28 1.82
N LYS A 261 2.82 15.52 2.01
CA LYS A 261 3.57 16.00 3.17
C LYS A 261 2.59 16.41 4.25
N VAL A 262 2.50 15.61 5.31
CA VAL A 262 1.61 15.88 6.45
C VAL A 262 2.37 16.74 7.47
N ILE A 263 2.11 18.03 7.47
CA ILE A 263 2.70 18.98 8.42
C ILE A 263 2.17 18.65 9.83
N GLY A 264 3.04 18.52 10.81
CA GLY A 264 2.66 18.11 12.18
C GLY A 264 2.34 16.62 12.33
N GLY A 265 2.24 15.87 11.21
CA GLY A 265 1.96 14.43 11.23
C GLY A 265 3.07 13.64 11.93
N LYS A 266 2.66 12.70 12.77
CA LYS A 266 3.54 11.75 13.48
C LYS A 266 3.60 10.42 12.72
N HIS A 267 3.87 9.30 13.42
CA HIS A 267 3.82 7.96 12.83
C HIS A 267 2.37 7.43 12.79
N ASP A 268 1.47 8.23 12.20
CA ASP A 268 0.04 8.02 12.12
C ASP A 268 -0.52 8.56 10.80
N TYR A 269 -1.84 8.47 10.60
CA TYR A 269 -2.53 9.03 9.45
C TYR A 269 -3.17 10.38 9.79
N PRO A 270 -3.26 11.32 8.82
CA PRO A 270 -4.05 12.54 9.00
C PRO A 270 -5.56 12.20 8.99
N ASN A 271 -6.38 13.05 9.63
CA ASN A 271 -7.82 12.89 9.63
C ASN A 271 -8.51 13.53 8.40
N ASP A 272 -7.82 14.45 7.71
CA ASP A 272 -8.37 15.19 6.56
C ASP A 272 -8.72 14.31 5.38
N ILE A 273 -7.98 13.22 5.21
CA ILE A 273 -8.15 12.25 4.12
C ILE A 273 -8.06 10.83 4.67
N ASP A 274 -8.74 9.89 4.00
CA ASP A 274 -8.42 8.47 4.16
C ASP A 274 -7.30 8.08 3.19
N VAL A 275 -6.13 7.79 3.74
CA VAL A 275 -4.92 7.53 2.94
C VAL A 275 -5.02 6.29 2.03
N HIS A 276 -5.84 5.29 2.42
CA HIS A 276 -6.05 4.10 1.59
C HIS A 276 -7.00 4.40 0.42
N VAL A 277 -8.03 5.22 0.66
CA VAL A 277 -8.94 5.72 -0.38
C VAL A 277 -8.18 6.63 -1.34
N GLU A 278 -7.35 7.54 -0.85
CA GLU A 278 -6.53 8.42 -1.68
C GLU A 278 -5.56 7.61 -2.56
N ALA A 279 -4.97 6.53 -2.01
CA ALA A 279 -4.14 5.60 -2.77
C ALA A 279 -4.93 4.91 -3.89
N TRP A 280 -6.17 4.52 -3.63
CA TRP A 280 -7.02 3.91 -4.66
C TRP A 280 -7.39 4.90 -5.77
N GLU A 281 -7.73 6.15 -5.44
CA GLU A 281 -7.96 7.20 -6.42
C GLU A 281 -6.71 7.47 -7.26
N PHE A 282 -5.52 7.44 -6.65
CA PHE A 282 -4.25 7.48 -7.38
C PHE A 282 -4.10 6.28 -8.33
N PHE A 283 -4.38 5.05 -7.88
CA PHE A 283 -4.27 3.85 -8.71
C PHE A 283 -5.23 3.83 -9.89
N LYS A 284 -6.46 4.30 -9.71
CA LYS A 284 -7.44 4.41 -10.81
C LYS A 284 -6.90 5.25 -11.98
N ARG A 285 -6.13 6.30 -11.69
CA ARG A 285 -5.50 7.12 -12.73
C ARG A 285 -4.35 6.42 -13.45
N GLN A 286 -3.81 5.34 -12.89
CA GLN A 286 -2.72 4.55 -13.48
C GLN A 286 -3.20 3.32 -14.26
N MET A 287 -4.49 3.06 -14.28
CA MET A 287 -5.05 1.94 -15.04
C MET A 287 -4.82 2.14 -16.54
N PRO A 288 -4.57 1.04 -17.32
CA PRO A 288 -4.38 1.10 -18.75
C PRO A 288 -5.63 1.52 -19.51
#